data_b7a94ff6a320a908cd357e446c91eec0
#
_entry.id   b7a94ff6a320a908cd357e446c91eec0
#
_cell.length_a   1.000
_cell.length_b   1.000
_cell.length_c   1.000
_cell.angle_alpha   90.00
_cell.angle_beta   90.00
_cell.angle_gamma   90.00
#
_symmetry.space_group_name_H-M   'P 1'
#
loop_
_entity.id
_entity.type
_entity.pdbx_description
1 polymer ?
#
loop_
_entity_poly.entity_id
_entity_poly.type
_entity_poly.pdbx_seq_one_letter_code
_entity_poly.pdbx_strand_id
1 'polypeptide(L)'
;MAAFGRSKMLTTSRYLEAPLRLRAFVRAHETSLVVLAALVGTVSGWVVLAMSVAVAALHALLFNIDIRERLSSQFSIEPLRAVLVPSLGGLALGLALLLLQRWRPAREIDPIEANALHGGRMSFRGSVIVALQTVWSSGVGASVGLEAGYTQLASGIAASLGRAFHLRRADQRIMVGCGAAAAIAGAFGAPLAGAFYAFELVIGGYTPASLTSVGVAAVAGYFVTHGFAALSLGISVGPVGDVLGRDLAVAALLGILAALFGIAIMRGVALCEEIGRASCRERVLPTV
;
A
#
# COMPACT_ATOMS: atom_id res chain seq x y z
N MET A 1 12.79 39.26 3.84
CA MET A 1 12.85 38.55 5.15
C MET A 1 11.44 38.17 5.53
N ALA A 2 11.00 37.00 5.15
CA ALA A 2 9.68 36.46 5.49
C ALA A 2 9.87 35.29 6.43
N ALA A 3 9.30 35.39 7.63
CA ALA A 3 9.35 34.42 8.68
C ALA A 3 8.62 33.13 8.24
N PHE A 4 9.38 32.09 8.04
CA PHE A 4 8.86 30.74 7.83
C PHE A 4 8.15 30.30 9.13
N GLY A 5 6.82 30.36 9.11
CA GLY A 5 5.98 29.91 10.21
C GLY A 5 6.30 28.46 10.56
N ARG A 6 6.83 28.21 11.75
CA ARG A 6 6.96 26.90 12.35
C ARG A 6 5.56 26.29 12.40
N SER A 7 5.26 25.44 11.43
CA SER A 7 4.09 24.57 11.46
C SER A 7 4.07 23.85 12.80
N LYS A 8 3.04 24.06 13.60
CA LYS A 8 2.68 23.27 14.78
C LYS A 8 2.30 21.84 14.34
N MET A 9 3.28 21.12 13.81
CA MET A 9 3.17 19.70 13.57
C MET A 9 3.70 19.03 14.83
N LEU A 10 2.83 18.71 15.76
CA LEU A 10 3.00 17.69 16.78
C LEU A 10 1.93 17.91 17.87
N THR A 11 0.67 17.65 17.53
CA THR A 11 -0.25 17.16 18.57
C THR A 11 0.36 15.86 19.05
N THR A 12 0.86 15.88 20.25
CA THR A 12 1.38 14.75 21.03
C THR A 12 0.27 13.71 21.16
N SER A 13 0.08 12.91 20.12
CA SER A 13 -0.53 11.59 20.25
C SER A 13 0.39 10.86 21.22
N ARG A 14 -0.10 10.49 22.39
CA ARG A 14 0.61 9.61 23.34
C ARG A 14 0.89 8.31 22.60
N TYR A 15 2.05 8.19 21.99
CA TYR A 15 2.50 6.93 21.44
C TYR A 15 2.76 6.01 22.65
N LEU A 16 2.26 4.79 22.58
CA LEU A 16 2.64 3.74 23.51
C LEU A 16 4.15 3.57 23.39
N GLU A 17 4.86 4.06 24.38
CA GLU A 17 6.31 3.93 24.41
C GLU A 17 6.68 2.57 24.98
N ALA A 18 7.53 1.82 24.28
CA ALA A 18 8.05 0.55 24.77
C ALA A 18 8.92 0.75 26.03
N PRO A 19 8.96 -0.21 26.97
CA PRO A 19 9.77 -0.13 28.18
C PRO A 19 11.26 0.15 27.88
N LEU A 20 11.91 0.97 28.68
CA LEU A 20 13.31 1.39 28.48
C LEU A 20 14.28 0.22 28.27
N ARG A 21 14.13 -0.86 29.05
CA ARG A 21 14.97 -2.06 28.94
C ARG A 21 14.82 -2.74 27.57
N LEU A 22 13.60 -2.80 27.05
CA LEU A 22 13.30 -3.42 25.77
C LEU A 22 13.83 -2.56 24.60
N ARG A 23 13.74 -1.23 24.71
CA ARG A 23 14.35 -0.30 23.74
C ARG A 23 15.86 -0.45 23.68
N ALA A 24 16.51 -0.53 24.83
CA ALA A 24 17.96 -0.71 24.93
C ALA A 24 18.39 -2.04 24.27
N PHE A 25 17.67 -3.10 24.55
CA PHE A 25 17.91 -4.42 23.98
C PHE A 25 17.76 -4.41 22.44
N VAL A 26 16.65 -3.86 21.94
CA VAL A 26 16.38 -3.78 20.49
C VAL A 26 17.46 -2.95 19.75
N ARG A 27 17.96 -1.91 20.37
CA ARG A 27 18.99 -1.04 19.77
C ARG A 27 20.42 -1.61 19.85
N ALA A 28 20.64 -2.59 20.72
CA ALA A 28 21.94 -3.22 20.90
C ALA A 28 22.19 -4.42 19.96
N HIS A 29 21.14 -5.06 19.47
CA HIS A 29 21.24 -6.29 18.71
C HIS A 29 20.62 -6.15 17.31
N GLU A 30 21.38 -6.44 16.26
CA GLU A 30 20.87 -6.45 14.88
C GLU A 30 19.75 -7.49 14.66
N THR A 31 19.82 -8.62 15.36
CA THR A 31 18.79 -9.67 15.32
C THR A 31 17.42 -9.19 15.80
N SER A 32 17.36 -8.19 16.66
CA SER A 32 16.11 -7.65 17.15
C SER A 32 15.33 -6.89 16.07
N LEU A 33 16.01 -6.29 15.10
CA LEU A 33 15.36 -5.67 13.93
C LEU A 33 14.65 -6.73 13.08
N VAL A 34 15.25 -7.91 12.94
CA VAL A 34 14.64 -9.05 12.21
C VAL A 34 13.39 -9.56 12.93
N VAL A 35 13.43 -9.64 14.27
CA VAL A 35 12.25 -10.03 15.06
C VAL A 35 11.12 -9.01 14.93
N LEU A 36 11.44 -7.71 14.97
CA LEU A 36 10.46 -6.66 14.74
C LEU A 36 9.91 -6.71 13.30
N ALA A 37 10.76 -7.02 12.33
CA ALA A 37 10.36 -7.19 10.94
C ALA A 37 9.40 -8.37 10.76
N ALA A 38 9.64 -9.50 11.42
CA ALA A 38 8.72 -10.65 11.44
C ALA A 38 7.38 -10.27 12.07
N LEU A 39 7.38 -9.55 13.19
CA LEU A 39 6.16 -9.06 13.83
C LEU A 39 5.37 -8.12 12.90
N VAL A 40 6.06 -7.15 12.28
CA VAL A 40 5.43 -6.25 11.30
C VAL A 40 4.88 -7.05 10.12
N GLY A 41 5.63 -8.02 9.62
CA GLY A 41 5.17 -8.89 8.54
C GLY A 41 3.89 -9.64 8.87
N THR A 42 3.83 -10.24 10.04
CA THR A 42 2.64 -10.94 10.57
C THR A 42 1.45 -9.98 10.68
N VAL A 43 1.62 -8.83 11.29
CA VAL A 43 0.55 -7.83 11.43
C VAL A 43 0.10 -7.31 10.06
N SER A 44 1.03 -7.09 9.13
CA SER A 44 0.73 -6.66 7.76
C SER A 44 -0.10 -7.71 7.01
N GLY A 45 0.20 -9.00 7.19
CA GLY A 45 -0.61 -10.08 6.63
C GLY A 45 -2.07 -10.03 7.13
N TRP A 46 -2.28 -9.80 8.42
CA TRP A 46 -3.62 -9.60 8.98
C TRP A 46 -4.32 -8.36 8.44
N VAL A 47 -3.58 -7.27 8.21
CA VAL A 47 -4.12 -6.06 7.57
C VAL A 47 -4.63 -6.37 6.17
N VAL A 48 -3.85 -7.09 5.37
CA VAL A 48 -4.25 -7.50 4.01
C VAL A 48 -5.52 -8.34 4.05
N LEU A 49 -5.57 -9.36 4.92
CA LEU A 49 -6.76 -10.21 5.10
C LEU A 49 -7.97 -9.38 5.50
N ALA A 50 -7.84 -8.53 6.52
CA ALA A 50 -8.94 -7.72 7.03
C ALA A 50 -9.51 -6.78 5.96
N MET A 51 -8.65 -6.11 5.20
CA MET A 51 -9.08 -5.22 4.11
C MET A 51 -9.73 -6.00 2.96
N SER A 52 -9.18 -7.16 2.60
CA SER A 52 -9.74 -8.01 1.55
C SER A 52 -11.13 -8.54 1.94
N VAL A 53 -11.28 -9.01 3.17
CA VAL A 53 -12.58 -9.46 3.71
C VAL A 53 -13.57 -8.30 3.77
N ALA A 54 -13.14 -7.12 4.18
CA ALA A 54 -14.01 -5.94 4.23
C ALA A 54 -14.54 -5.56 2.84
N VAL A 55 -13.70 -5.61 1.81
CA VAL A 55 -14.12 -5.35 0.42
C VAL A 55 -15.06 -6.46 -0.08
N ALA A 56 -14.75 -7.73 0.18
CA ALA A 56 -15.62 -8.84 -0.19
C ALA A 56 -17.00 -8.73 0.49
N ALA A 57 -17.04 -8.36 1.76
CA ALA A 57 -18.29 -8.12 2.49
C ALA A 57 -19.09 -6.94 1.90
N LEU A 58 -18.42 -5.85 1.53
CA LEU A 58 -19.06 -4.72 0.84
C LEU A 58 -19.62 -5.14 -0.53
N HIS A 59 -18.89 -5.93 -1.30
CA HIS A 59 -19.38 -6.47 -2.57
C HIS A 59 -20.61 -7.36 -2.36
N ALA A 60 -20.57 -8.27 -1.38
CA ALA A 60 -21.70 -9.13 -1.07
C ALA A 60 -22.95 -8.31 -0.66
N LEU A 61 -22.76 -7.30 0.18
CA LEU A 61 -23.86 -6.45 0.68
C LEU A 61 -24.44 -5.53 -0.41
N LEU A 62 -23.60 -4.88 -1.19
CA LEU A 62 -24.02 -3.83 -2.13
C LEU A 62 -24.48 -4.42 -3.48
N PHE A 63 -23.79 -5.45 -3.97
CA PHE A 63 -24.09 -6.06 -5.27
C PHE A 63 -24.85 -7.37 -5.15
N ASN A 64 -25.09 -7.87 -3.91
CA ASN A 64 -25.83 -9.12 -3.65
C ASN A 64 -25.20 -10.35 -4.33
N ILE A 65 -23.90 -10.48 -4.22
CA ILE A 65 -23.10 -11.59 -4.73
C ILE A 65 -22.58 -12.44 -3.55
N ASP A 66 -22.12 -13.66 -3.82
CA ASP A 66 -21.50 -14.48 -2.78
C ASP A 66 -20.18 -13.83 -2.31
N ILE A 67 -19.90 -13.87 -1.01
CA ILE A 67 -18.69 -13.30 -0.41
C ILE A 67 -17.39 -13.94 -0.94
N ARG A 68 -17.49 -15.15 -1.49
CA ARG A 68 -16.35 -15.88 -2.07
C ARG A 68 -16.13 -15.55 -3.54
N GLU A 69 -17.05 -14.85 -4.17
CA GLU A 69 -16.99 -14.48 -5.58
C GLU A 69 -16.46 -13.06 -5.73
N ARG A 70 -15.71 -12.84 -6.80
CA ARG A 70 -15.23 -11.50 -7.15
C ARG A 70 -16.27 -10.77 -7.97
N LEU A 71 -16.43 -9.48 -7.75
CA LEU A 71 -17.29 -8.63 -8.58
C LEU A 71 -16.89 -8.72 -10.07
N SER A 72 -15.60 -8.81 -10.37
CA SER A 72 -15.06 -8.92 -11.72
C SER A 72 -15.28 -10.28 -12.39
N SER A 73 -15.65 -11.32 -11.65
CA SER A 73 -15.95 -12.65 -12.21
C SER A 73 -17.43 -12.88 -12.49
N GLN A 74 -18.28 -11.91 -12.17
CA GLN A 74 -19.72 -12.02 -12.42
C GLN A 74 -20.06 -11.83 -13.90
N PHE A 75 -20.81 -12.76 -14.45
CA PHE A 75 -21.31 -12.66 -15.83
C PHE A 75 -22.46 -11.67 -15.98
N SER A 76 -23.23 -11.45 -14.91
CA SER A 76 -24.34 -10.49 -14.91
C SER A 76 -24.51 -9.88 -13.52
N ILE A 77 -24.53 -8.57 -13.47
CA ILE A 77 -24.88 -7.78 -12.29
C ILE A 77 -26.18 -7.06 -12.63
N GLU A 78 -27.07 -6.93 -11.65
CA GLU A 78 -28.29 -6.15 -11.83
C GLU A 78 -27.94 -4.73 -12.32
N PRO A 79 -28.47 -4.29 -13.49
CA PRO A 79 -28.07 -3.03 -14.11
C PRO A 79 -28.26 -1.82 -13.21
N LEU A 80 -29.31 -1.83 -12.38
CA LEU A 80 -29.59 -0.74 -11.44
C LEU A 80 -28.50 -0.64 -10.38
N ARG A 81 -28.05 -1.76 -9.81
CA ARG A 81 -26.97 -1.78 -8.81
C ARG A 81 -25.62 -1.41 -9.43
N ALA A 82 -25.35 -1.87 -10.66
CA ALA A 82 -24.12 -1.56 -11.38
C ALA A 82 -23.93 -0.05 -11.60
N VAL A 83 -25.01 0.73 -11.72
CA VAL A 83 -24.96 2.19 -11.87
C VAL A 83 -25.10 2.92 -10.55
N LEU A 84 -26.05 2.56 -9.72
CA LEU A 84 -26.36 3.31 -8.50
C LEU A 84 -25.28 3.15 -7.42
N VAL A 85 -24.75 1.94 -7.23
CA VAL A 85 -23.78 1.68 -6.16
C VAL A 85 -22.48 2.48 -6.35
N PRO A 86 -21.80 2.45 -7.51
CA PRO A 86 -20.62 3.27 -7.72
C PRO A 86 -20.92 4.77 -7.71
N SER A 87 -22.06 5.20 -8.25
CA SER A 87 -22.43 6.63 -8.31
C SER A 87 -22.68 7.21 -6.94
N LEU A 88 -23.53 6.56 -6.13
CA LEU A 88 -23.83 6.99 -4.76
C LEU A 88 -22.63 6.79 -3.83
N GLY A 89 -21.88 5.70 -4.00
CA GLY A 89 -20.68 5.42 -3.24
C GLY A 89 -19.56 6.42 -3.52
N GLY A 90 -19.39 6.81 -4.79
CA GLY A 90 -18.46 7.86 -5.19
C GLY A 90 -18.86 9.23 -4.66
N LEU A 91 -20.16 9.58 -4.71
CA LEU A 91 -20.68 10.82 -4.12
C LEU A 91 -20.43 10.85 -2.60
N ALA A 92 -20.74 9.76 -1.90
CA ALA A 92 -20.51 9.66 -0.45
C ALA A 92 -19.02 9.81 -0.11
N LEU A 93 -18.12 9.18 -0.89
CA LEU A 93 -16.67 9.35 -0.71
C LEU A 93 -16.25 10.79 -0.96
N GLY A 94 -16.75 11.42 -2.03
CA GLY A 94 -16.45 12.82 -2.34
C GLY A 94 -16.88 13.78 -1.22
N LEU A 95 -18.08 13.60 -0.70
CA LEU A 95 -18.57 14.39 0.45
C LEU A 95 -17.73 14.14 1.72
N ALA A 96 -17.36 12.88 1.99
CA ALA A 96 -16.49 12.54 3.12
C ALA A 96 -15.11 13.19 2.99
N LEU A 97 -14.54 13.21 1.79
CA LEU A 97 -13.26 13.87 1.50
C LEU A 97 -13.34 15.39 1.69
N LEU A 98 -14.41 16.04 1.23
CA LEU A 98 -14.62 17.48 1.42
C LEU A 98 -14.73 17.84 2.92
N LEU A 99 -15.46 17.03 3.69
CA LEU A 99 -15.55 17.20 5.14
C LEU A 99 -14.20 16.96 5.81
N LEU A 100 -13.49 15.92 5.42
CA LEU A 100 -12.17 15.59 5.97
C LEU A 100 -11.15 16.69 5.69
N GLN A 101 -11.12 17.25 4.47
CA GLN A 101 -10.24 18.37 4.10
C GLN A 101 -10.51 19.62 4.95
N ARG A 102 -11.78 19.86 5.30
CA ARG A 102 -12.15 20.99 6.16
C ARG A 102 -11.62 20.86 7.59
N TRP A 103 -11.49 19.59 8.08
CA TRP A 103 -11.04 19.30 9.44
C TRP A 103 -9.54 18.95 9.51
N ARG A 104 -8.99 18.42 8.42
CA ARG A 104 -7.59 17.99 8.29
C ARG A 104 -7.04 18.38 6.91
N PRO A 105 -6.59 19.61 6.73
CA PRO A 105 -6.12 20.10 5.43
C PRO A 105 -4.75 19.50 5.00
N ALA A 106 -4.05 18.78 5.90
CA ALA A 106 -2.76 18.19 5.58
C ALA A 106 -2.92 16.93 4.71
N ARG A 107 -2.16 16.88 3.61
CA ARG A 107 -2.04 15.71 2.75
C ARG A 107 -1.35 14.58 3.55
N GLU A 108 -1.86 13.37 3.41
CA GLU A 108 -1.20 12.19 4.00
C GLU A 108 0.02 11.80 3.16
N ILE A 109 1.08 11.44 3.87
CA ILE A 109 2.37 11.08 3.29
C ILE A 109 2.38 9.58 3.01
N ASP A 110 2.72 9.18 1.79
CA ASP A 110 2.86 7.79 1.41
C ASP A 110 4.19 7.17 1.88
N PRO A 111 4.35 5.82 1.84
CA PRO A 111 5.57 5.15 2.30
C PRO A 111 6.83 5.55 1.53
N ILE A 112 6.71 5.84 0.24
CA ILE A 112 7.83 6.22 -0.63
C ILE A 112 8.32 7.61 -0.23
N GLU A 113 7.41 8.58 -0.16
CA GLU A 113 7.68 9.95 0.26
C GLU A 113 8.20 9.98 1.71
N ALA A 114 7.59 9.20 2.61
CA ALA A 114 8.01 9.09 4.00
C ALA A 114 9.47 8.65 4.13
N ASN A 115 9.88 7.67 3.35
CA ASN A 115 11.26 7.18 3.34
C ASN A 115 12.21 8.16 2.66
N ALA A 116 11.83 8.72 1.52
CA ALA A 116 12.68 9.64 0.77
C ALA A 116 12.94 10.95 1.55
N LEU A 117 11.88 11.59 2.07
CA LEU A 117 11.94 12.95 2.59
C LEU A 117 11.84 13.03 4.12
N HIS A 118 11.12 12.11 4.76
CA HIS A 118 10.76 12.21 6.17
C HIS A 118 11.44 11.16 7.07
N GLY A 119 12.41 10.39 6.55
CA GLY A 119 13.17 9.39 7.32
C GLY A 119 12.29 8.28 7.90
N GLY A 120 11.27 7.85 7.17
CA GLY A 120 10.35 6.79 7.57
C GLY A 120 9.29 7.22 8.58
N ARG A 121 9.00 8.51 8.71
CA ARG A 121 7.96 8.99 9.63
C ARG A 121 6.62 9.12 8.90
N MET A 122 5.64 8.38 9.37
CA MET A 122 4.27 8.38 8.85
C MET A 122 3.26 8.60 9.97
N SER A 123 2.11 9.17 9.64
CA SER A 123 0.98 9.31 10.55
C SER A 123 0.17 8.02 10.56
N PHE A 124 0.04 7.36 11.73
CA PHE A 124 -0.82 6.17 11.85
C PHE A 124 -2.29 6.49 11.52
N ARG A 125 -2.79 7.63 12.03
CA ARG A 125 -4.18 8.05 11.75
C ARG A 125 -4.41 8.32 10.27
N GLY A 126 -3.43 8.96 9.61
CA GLY A 126 -3.47 9.17 8.18
C GLY A 126 -3.48 7.86 7.39
N SER A 127 -2.63 6.91 7.79
CA SER A 127 -2.58 5.59 7.17
C SER A 127 -3.92 4.84 7.28
N VAL A 128 -4.60 4.92 8.42
CA VAL A 128 -5.95 4.35 8.61
C VAL A 128 -6.97 5.03 7.70
N ILE A 129 -6.93 6.35 7.59
CA ILE A 129 -7.85 7.10 6.71
C ILE A 129 -7.69 6.66 5.26
N VAL A 130 -6.44 6.58 4.75
CA VAL A 130 -6.17 6.13 3.38
C VAL A 130 -6.65 4.70 3.16
N ALA A 131 -6.40 3.79 4.12
CA ALA A 131 -6.87 2.41 4.04
C ALA A 131 -8.40 2.32 3.97
N LEU A 132 -9.11 3.09 4.79
CA LEU A 132 -10.58 3.14 4.77
C LEU A 132 -11.13 3.72 3.46
N GLN A 133 -10.49 4.75 2.91
CA GLN A 133 -10.84 5.32 1.61
C GLN A 133 -10.67 4.29 0.50
N THR A 134 -9.57 3.52 0.54
CA THR A 134 -9.28 2.47 -0.45
C THR A 134 -10.28 1.32 -0.34
N VAL A 135 -10.59 0.86 0.87
CA VAL A 135 -11.61 -0.19 1.10
C VAL A 135 -12.98 0.27 0.61
N TRP A 136 -13.38 1.50 0.93
CA TRP A 136 -14.66 2.04 0.48
C TRP A 136 -14.70 2.15 -1.04
N SER A 137 -13.69 2.78 -1.65
CA SER A 137 -13.60 2.97 -3.09
C SER A 137 -13.70 1.65 -3.87
N SER A 138 -12.88 0.65 -3.48
CA SER A 138 -12.96 -0.69 -4.08
C SER A 138 -14.28 -1.39 -3.77
N GLY A 139 -14.79 -1.25 -2.55
CA GLY A 139 -16.04 -1.88 -2.10
C GLY A 139 -17.29 -1.41 -2.82
N VAL A 140 -17.30 -0.16 -3.30
CA VAL A 140 -18.42 0.37 -4.13
C VAL A 140 -18.23 0.09 -5.63
N GLY A 141 -17.25 -0.74 -5.99
CA GLY A 141 -17.04 -1.22 -7.36
C GLY A 141 -16.10 -0.37 -8.20
N ALA A 142 -15.37 0.59 -7.62
CA ALA A 142 -14.35 1.29 -8.37
C ALA A 142 -13.18 0.34 -8.68
N SER A 143 -12.71 0.34 -9.94
CA SER A 143 -11.57 -0.47 -10.38
C SER A 143 -10.25 0.15 -9.92
N VAL A 144 -10.09 0.32 -8.61
CA VAL A 144 -8.87 0.82 -7.96
C VAL A 144 -8.28 -0.32 -7.15
N GLY A 145 -6.98 -0.55 -7.28
CA GLY A 145 -6.31 -1.58 -6.50
C GLY A 145 -6.32 -1.26 -4.99
N LEU A 146 -6.21 -2.30 -4.18
CA LEU A 146 -6.10 -2.17 -2.72
C LEU A 146 -4.64 -1.97 -2.27
N GLU A 147 -3.68 -2.03 -3.19
CA GLU A 147 -2.24 -2.04 -2.94
C GLU A 147 -1.79 -0.79 -2.18
N ALA A 148 -2.28 0.36 -2.59
CA ALA A 148 -1.99 1.63 -1.91
C ALA A 148 -2.48 1.63 -0.46
N GLY A 149 -3.69 1.10 -0.20
CA GLY A 149 -4.24 0.97 1.14
C GLY A 149 -3.46 -0.02 2.01
N TYR A 150 -3.11 -1.19 1.46
CA TYR A 150 -2.32 -2.20 2.16
C TYR A 150 -0.94 -1.65 2.57
N THR A 151 -0.20 -1.12 1.60
CA THR A 151 1.15 -0.60 1.84
C THR A 151 1.13 0.59 2.77
N GLN A 152 0.15 1.48 2.62
CA GLN A 152 0.00 2.65 3.48
C GLN A 152 -0.24 2.27 4.94
N LEU A 153 -1.20 1.36 5.20
CA LEU A 153 -1.55 0.98 6.57
C LEU A 153 -0.45 0.13 7.21
N ALA A 154 0.09 -0.86 6.50
CA ALA A 154 1.16 -1.72 6.98
C ALA A 154 2.44 -0.91 7.29
N SER A 155 2.85 -0.01 6.39
CA SER A 155 3.99 0.89 6.62
C SER A 155 3.72 1.89 7.74
N GLY A 156 2.49 2.38 7.90
CA GLY A 156 2.09 3.25 9.00
C GLY A 156 2.17 2.57 10.37
N ILE A 157 1.78 1.29 10.45
CA ILE A 157 1.95 0.44 11.63
C ILE A 157 3.44 0.25 11.92
N ALA A 158 4.22 -0.14 10.92
CA ALA A 158 5.67 -0.32 11.02
C ALA A 158 6.38 0.97 11.48
N ALA A 159 5.99 2.11 10.90
CA ALA A 159 6.51 3.42 11.31
C ALA A 159 6.17 3.76 12.76
N SER A 160 4.97 3.39 13.21
CA SER A 160 4.54 3.62 14.60
C SER A 160 5.29 2.73 15.58
N LEU A 161 5.49 1.47 15.22
CA LEU A 161 6.29 0.52 16.00
C LEU A 161 7.74 1.01 16.11
N GLY A 162 8.36 1.39 15.00
CA GLY A 162 9.73 1.92 15.00
C GLY A 162 9.89 3.17 15.88
N ARG A 163 8.90 4.06 15.92
CA ARG A 163 8.87 5.20 16.85
C ARG A 163 8.74 4.76 18.31
N ALA A 164 7.88 3.78 18.60
CA ALA A 164 7.69 3.27 19.96
C ALA A 164 9.00 2.69 20.54
N PHE A 165 9.82 2.07 19.69
CA PHE A 165 11.14 1.54 20.05
C PHE A 165 12.28 2.57 19.93
N HIS A 166 12.00 3.79 19.48
CA HIS A 166 13.01 4.83 19.24
C HIS A 166 14.14 4.34 18.32
N LEU A 167 13.80 3.68 17.23
CA LEU A 167 14.78 3.18 16.26
C LEU A 167 15.59 4.32 15.63
N ARG A 168 16.81 4.00 15.19
CA ARG A 168 17.64 4.91 14.41
C ARG A 168 16.95 5.22 13.08
N ARG A 169 17.26 6.35 12.45
CA ARG A 169 16.63 6.78 11.20
C ARG A 169 16.77 5.74 10.09
N ALA A 170 17.91 5.06 9.99
CA ALA A 170 18.12 4.01 9.00
C ALA A 170 17.19 2.81 9.25
N ASP A 171 17.13 2.32 10.51
CA ASP A 171 16.29 1.19 10.90
C ASP A 171 14.80 1.52 10.75
N GLN A 172 14.41 2.77 11.04
CA GLN A 172 13.05 3.26 10.83
C GLN A 172 12.63 3.17 9.36
N ARG A 173 13.51 3.52 8.43
CA ARG A 173 13.28 3.41 6.98
C ARG A 173 13.14 1.96 6.54
N ILE A 174 13.98 1.06 7.08
CA ILE A 174 13.89 -0.38 6.82
C ILE A 174 12.54 -0.91 7.32
N MET A 175 12.09 -0.52 8.52
CA MET A 175 10.81 -0.97 9.07
C MET A 175 9.62 -0.55 8.22
N VAL A 176 9.60 0.67 7.68
CA VAL A 176 8.56 1.12 6.73
C VAL A 176 8.55 0.24 5.48
N GLY A 177 9.74 -0.07 4.94
CA GLY A 177 9.90 -1.02 3.83
C GLY A 177 9.41 -2.42 4.18
N CYS A 178 9.66 -2.93 5.40
CA CYS A 178 9.16 -4.23 5.86
C CYS A 178 7.63 -4.28 5.83
N GLY A 179 6.95 -3.21 6.25
CA GLY A 179 5.50 -3.11 6.19
C GLY A 179 4.97 -3.19 4.75
N ALA A 180 5.56 -2.41 3.85
CA ALA A 180 5.20 -2.42 2.43
C ALA A 180 5.48 -3.79 1.78
N ALA A 181 6.67 -4.36 2.01
CA ALA A 181 7.05 -5.68 1.49
C ALA A 181 6.06 -6.77 1.89
N ALA A 182 5.74 -6.84 3.18
CA ALA A 182 4.83 -7.84 3.73
C ALA A 182 3.40 -7.68 3.20
N ALA A 183 2.94 -6.44 3.02
CA ALA A 183 1.63 -6.17 2.46
C ALA A 183 1.52 -6.65 0.99
N ILE A 184 2.50 -6.31 0.15
CA ILE A 184 2.54 -6.76 -1.25
C ILE A 184 2.73 -8.29 -1.33
N ALA A 185 3.63 -8.85 -0.52
CA ALA A 185 3.85 -10.29 -0.47
C ALA A 185 2.57 -11.06 -0.11
N GLY A 186 1.84 -10.57 0.88
CA GLY A 186 0.57 -11.15 1.31
C GLY A 186 -0.54 -10.99 0.29
N ALA A 187 -0.66 -9.82 -0.32
CA ALA A 187 -1.72 -9.53 -1.29
C ALA A 187 -1.59 -10.34 -2.58
N PHE A 188 -0.36 -10.51 -3.08
CA PHE A 188 -0.09 -11.19 -4.35
C PHE A 188 0.43 -12.62 -4.21
N GLY A 189 0.66 -13.11 -3.00
CA GLY A 189 1.25 -14.42 -2.79
C GLY A 189 2.69 -14.56 -3.28
N ALA A 190 3.42 -13.45 -3.36
CA ALA A 190 4.73 -13.34 -3.98
C ALA A 190 5.76 -12.66 -3.06
N PRO A 191 6.39 -13.42 -2.14
CA PRO A 191 7.33 -12.85 -1.15
C PRO A 191 8.51 -12.12 -1.78
N LEU A 192 9.08 -12.67 -2.85
CA LEU A 192 10.19 -12.04 -3.56
C LEU A 192 9.78 -10.72 -4.21
N ALA A 193 8.64 -10.70 -4.90
CA ALA A 193 8.13 -9.47 -5.51
C ALA A 193 7.84 -8.39 -4.46
N GLY A 194 7.27 -8.77 -3.31
CA GLY A 194 7.06 -7.87 -2.18
C GLY A 194 8.36 -7.30 -1.62
N ALA A 195 9.39 -8.12 -1.49
CA ALA A 195 10.72 -7.68 -1.04
C ALA A 195 11.35 -6.69 -2.03
N PHE A 196 11.35 -7.01 -3.32
CA PHE A 196 11.88 -6.11 -4.36
C PHE A 196 11.10 -4.81 -4.48
N TYR A 197 9.77 -4.84 -4.35
CA TYR A 197 8.94 -3.64 -4.26
C TYR A 197 9.45 -2.69 -3.16
N ALA A 198 9.71 -3.24 -1.96
CA ALA A 198 10.22 -2.43 -0.87
C ALA A 198 11.64 -1.89 -1.11
N PHE A 199 12.53 -2.70 -1.67
CA PHE A 199 13.90 -2.27 -1.95
C PHE A 199 13.96 -1.16 -2.99
N GLU A 200 13.24 -1.30 -4.07
CA GLU A 200 13.36 -0.39 -5.20
C GLU A 200 12.52 0.87 -5.03
N LEU A 201 11.28 0.72 -4.57
CA LEU A 201 10.36 1.86 -4.50
C LEU A 201 10.38 2.55 -3.14
N VAL A 202 10.44 1.79 -2.03
CA VAL A 202 10.26 2.37 -0.70
C VAL A 202 11.60 2.75 -0.05
N ILE A 203 12.57 1.84 -0.06
CA ILE A 203 13.86 2.04 0.62
C ILE A 203 14.86 2.76 -0.30
N GLY A 204 14.86 2.42 -1.58
CA GLY A 204 15.75 2.98 -2.58
C GLY A 204 17.19 2.45 -2.48
N GLY A 205 17.37 1.19 -2.02
CA GLY A 205 18.69 0.57 -1.92
C GLY A 205 18.72 -0.76 -1.19
N TYR A 206 19.87 -1.41 -1.26
CA TYR A 206 20.10 -2.74 -0.71
C TYR A 206 21.23 -2.70 0.32
N THR A 207 20.98 -3.23 1.51
CA THR A 207 22.01 -3.45 2.55
C THR A 207 21.79 -4.83 3.17
N PRO A 208 22.83 -5.48 3.73
CA PRO A 208 22.64 -6.79 4.39
C PRO A 208 21.54 -6.77 5.46
N ALA A 209 21.46 -5.72 6.26
CA ALA A 209 20.44 -5.55 7.28
C ALA A 209 19.03 -5.38 6.69
N SER A 210 18.89 -4.65 5.58
CA SER A 210 17.59 -4.50 4.91
C SER A 210 17.16 -5.78 4.21
N LEU A 211 18.08 -6.52 3.57
CA LEU A 211 17.78 -7.78 2.88
C LEU A 211 17.14 -8.79 3.83
N THR A 212 17.76 -9.02 4.98
CA THR A 212 17.27 -9.98 5.97
C THR A 212 15.92 -9.55 6.55
N SER A 213 15.82 -8.29 6.99
CA SER A 213 14.62 -7.78 7.66
C SER A 213 13.42 -7.74 6.70
N VAL A 214 13.60 -7.22 5.50
CA VAL A 214 12.52 -7.12 4.49
C VAL A 214 12.11 -8.49 3.98
N GLY A 215 13.08 -9.39 3.73
CA GLY A 215 12.81 -10.76 3.33
C GLY A 215 11.98 -11.51 4.36
N VAL A 216 12.37 -11.45 5.64
CA VAL A 216 11.62 -12.08 6.75
C VAL A 216 10.21 -11.48 6.87
N ALA A 217 10.06 -10.16 6.77
CA ALA A 217 8.75 -9.52 6.82
C ALA A 217 7.86 -9.97 5.66
N ALA A 218 8.38 -10.01 4.43
CA ALA A 218 7.65 -10.45 3.24
C ALA A 218 7.16 -11.90 3.38
N VAL A 219 8.05 -12.80 3.83
CA VAL A 219 7.72 -14.21 4.07
C VAL A 219 6.69 -14.36 5.19
N ALA A 220 6.82 -13.62 6.30
CA ALA A 220 5.86 -13.66 7.40
C ALA A 220 4.46 -13.18 6.95
N GLY A 221 4.38 -12.09 6.18
CA GLY A 221 3.13 -11.59 5.61
C GLY A 221 2.46 -12.61 4.69
N TYR A 222 3.25 -13.23 3.81
CA TYR A 222 2.80 -14.30 2.93
C TYR A 222 2.22 -15.49 3.71
N PHE A 223 2.91 -16.00 4.73
CA PHE A 223 2.44 -17.15 5.50
C PHE A 223 1.12 -16.86 6.23
N VAL A 224 0.95 -15.65 6.75
CA VAL A 224 -0.32 -15.28 7.39
C VAL A 224 -1.46 -15.30 6.37
N THR A 225 -1.30 -14.68 5.22
CA THR A 225 -2.37 -14.61 4.22
C THR A 225 -2.66 -15.97 3.60
N HIS A 226 -1.66 -16.82 3.36
CA HIS A 226 -1.83 -18.16 2.79
C HIS A 226 -2.29 -19.20 3.84
N GLY A 227 -1.87 -19.09 5.09
CA GLY A 227 -2.30 -19.98 6.16
C GLY A 227 -3.79 -19.84 6.50
N PHE A 228 -4.37 -18.67 6.26
CA PHE A 228 -5.81 -18.40 6.45
C PHE A 228 -6.57 -18.27 5.12
N ALA A 229 -6.00 -18.76 4.05
CA ALA A 229 -6.41 -18.57 2.64
C ALA A 229 -7.68 -19.33 2.20
N ALA A 230 -8.56 -19.68 3.12
CA ALA A 230 -9.95 -20.04 2.74
C ALA A 230 -10.63 -18.87 1.95
N LEU A 231 -10.06 -17.69 2.00
CA LEU A 231 -10.46 -16.47 1.28
C LEU A 231 -9.42 -16.05 0.23
N SER A 232 -8.48 -16.94 -0.18
CA SER A 232 -7.53 -16.58 -1.21
C SER A 232 -8.26 -16.35 -2.52
N LEU A 233 -8.28 -15.11 -2.90
CA LEU A 233 -8.80 -14.60 -4.17
C LEU A 233 -7.84 -14.97 -5.33
N GLY A 234 -7.25 -16.18 -5.30
CA GLY A 234 -6.38 -16.69 -6.36
C GLY A 234 -7.14 -16.75 -7.67
N ILE A 235 -6.50 -16.34 -8.76
CA ILE A 235 -7.00 -16.62 -10.11
C ILE A 235 -6.83 -18.12 -10.30
N SER A 236 -7.94 -18.85 -10.39
CA SER A 236 -7.90 -20.27 -10.72
C SER A 236 -7.50 -20.41 -12.17
N VAL A 237 -6.27 -20.77 -12.41
CA VAL A 237 -5.80 -21.19 -13.73
C VAL A 237 -6.10 -22.67 -13.84
N GLY A 238 -6.81 -23.08 -14.88
CA GLY A 238 -7.05 -24.49 -15.16
C GLY A 238 -5.74 -25.28 -15.28
N PRO A 239 -5.80 -26.63 -15.40
CA PRO A 239 -4.60 -27.44 -15.52
C PRO A 239 -3.78 -26.97 -16.73
N VAL A 240 -2.56 -26.52 -16.43
CA VAL A 240 -1.60 -26.10 -17.46
C VAL A 240 -0.96 -27.36 -18.02
N GLY A 241 -1.05 -27.57 -19.33
CA GLY A 241 -0.34 -28.66 -20.01
C GLY A 241 1.18 -28.48 -20.00
N ASP A 242 1.91 -29.43 -20.58
CA ASP A 242 3.36 -29.36 -20.67
C ASP A 242 3.82 -28.12 -21.45
N VAL A 243 4.75 -27.37 -20.85
CA VAL A 243 5.31 -26.16 -21.48
C VAL A 243 6.24 -26.56 -22.61
N LEU A 244 5.91 -26.20 -23.84
CA LEU A 244 6.75 -26.46 -25.03
C LEU A 244 7.64 -25.23 -25.33
N GLY A 245 8.73 -25.47 -26.10
CA GLY A 245 9.62 -24.39 -26.52
C GLY A 245 8.93 -23.25 -27.30
N ARG A 246 7.87 -23.55 -28.05
CA ARG A 246 7.03 -22.55 -28.72
C ARG A 246 6.29 -21.63 -27.74
N ASP A 247 5.90 -22.15 -26.58
CA ASP A 247 5.17 -21.37 -25.58
C ASP A 247 6.11 -20.35 -24.92
N LEU A 248 7.38 -20.72 -24.75
CA LEU A 248 8.42 -19.79 -24.29
C LEU A 248 8.69 -18.68 -25.31
N ALA A 249 8.69 -19.00 -26.61
CA ALA A 249 8.87 -18.01 -27.68
C ALA A 249 7.68 -17.02 -27.72
N VAL A 250 6.45 -17.53 -27.58
CA VAL A 250 5.24 -16.70 -27.50
C VAL A 250 5.25 -15.84 -26.23
N ALA A 251 5.64 -16.40 -25.09
CA ALA A 251 5.76 -15.66 -23.83
C ALA A 251 6.80 -14.52 -23.93
N ALA A 252 7.95 -14.79 -24.57
CA ALA A 252 8.99 -13.78 -24.81
C ALA A 252 8.47 -12.64 -25.71
N LEU A 253 7.78 -12.97 -26.80
CA LEU A 253 7.17 -11.99 -27.69
C LEU A 253 6.12 -11.15 -26.96
N LEU A 254 5.23 -11.79 -26.20
CA LEU A 254 4.22 -11.09 -25.40
C LEU A 254 4.88 -10.18 -24.34
N GLY A 255 5.97 -10.64 -23.72
CA GLY A 255 6.73 -9.84 -22.77
C GLY A 255 7.32 -8.57 -23.39
N ILE A 256 7.88 -8.67 -24.60
CA ILE A 256 8.39 -7.51 -25.35
C ILE A 256 7.25 -6.54 -25.70
N LEU A 257 6.13 -7.05 -26.22
CA LEU A 257 4.98 -6.21 -26.55
C LEU A 257 4.41 -5.51 -25.30
N ALA A 258 4.27 -6.24 -24.20
CA ALA A 258 3.82 -5.67 -22.92
C ALA A 258 4.78 -4.59 -22.40
N ALA A 259 6.09 -4.79 -22.52
CA ALA A 259 7.08 -3.82 -22.13
C ALA A 259 7.00 -2.53 -22.98
N LEU A 260 6.87 -2.65 -24.29
CA LEU A 260 6.69 -1.52 -25.20
C LEU A 260 5.40 -0.74 -24.87
N PHE A 261 4.32 -1.45 -24.62
CA PHE A 261 3.05 -0.86 -24.25
C PHE A 261 3.14 -0.15 -22.89
N GLY A 262 3.79 -0.77 -21.90
CA GLY A 262 4.04 -0.18 -20.60
C GLY A 262 4.87 1.10 -20.69
N ILE A 263 5.94 1.12 -21.50
CA ILE A 263 6.74 2.30 -21.75
C ILE A 263 5.91 3.41 -22.41
N ALA A 264 5.06 3.06 -23.37
CA ALA A 264 4.18 4.04 -24.04
C ALA A 264 3.21 4.67 -23.06
N ILE A 265 2.58 3.89 -22.16
CA ILE A 265 1.69 4.40 -21.11
C ILE A 265 2.46 5.32 -20.16
N MET A 266 3.63 4.89 -19.66
CA MET A 266 4.43 5.70 -18.72
C MET A 266 4.86 7.03 -19.33
N ARG A 267 5.27 7.04 -20.60
CA ARG A 267 5.57 8.28 -21.32
C ARG A 267 4.35 9.15 -21.51
N GLY A 268 3.20 8.56 -21.84
CA GLY A 268 1.94 9.29 -21.94
C GLY A 268 1.53 9.97 -20.63
N VAL A 269 1.64 9.27 -19.51
CA VAL A 269 1.39 9.84 -18.17
C VAL A 269 2.35 10.98 -17.87
N ALA A 270 3.65 10.80 -18.13
CA ALA A 270 4.65 11.86 -17.91
C ALA A 270 4.36 13.12 -18.72
N LEU A 271 3.96 12.97 -19.99
CA LEU A 271 3.55 14.11 -20.84
C LEU A 271 2.30 14.82 -20.28
N CYS A 272 1.29 14.07 -19.82
CA CYS A 272 0.10 14.64 -19.20
C CYS A 272 0.44 15.42 -17.91
N GLU A 273 1.35 14.90 -17.09
CA GLU A 273 1.83 15.57 -15.87
C GLU A 273 2.59 16.87 -16.20
N GLU A 274 3.41 16.85 -17.23
CA GLU A 274 4.17 18.01 -17.66
C GLU A 274 3.26 19.13 -18.17
N ILE A 275 2.23 18.78 -18.97
CA ILE A 275 1.19 19.71 -19.41
C ILE A 275 0.42 20.29 -18.21
N GLY A 276 0.06 19.44 -17.23
CA GLY A 276 -0.61 19.89 -16.01
C GLY A 276 0.22 20.84 -15.18
N ARG A 277 1.53 20.60 -15.05
CA ARG A 277 2.47 21.51 -14.34
C ARG A 277 2.64 22.82 -15.07
N ALA A 278 2.75 22.82 -16.39
CA ALA A 278 2.84 24.03 -17.19
C ALA A 278 1.59 24.91 -17.02
N SER A 279 0.41 24.32 -17.10
CA SER A 279 -0.87 25.02 -16.90
C SER A 279 -1.05 25.59 -15.49
N CYS A 280 -0.54 24.92 -14.46
CA CYS A 280 -0.55 25.45 -13.10
C CYS A 280 0.46 26.59 -12.92
N ARG A 281 1.60 26.56 -13.61
CA ARG A 281 2.63 27.61 -13.50
C ARG A 281 2.18 28.93 -14.15
N GLU A 282 1.44 28.88 -15.25
CA GLU A 282 0.87 30.08 -15.88
C GLU A 282 -0.19 30.77 -15.02
N ARG A 283 -0.94 29.99 -14.18
CA ARG A 283 -1.94 30.59 -13.28
C ARG A 283 -1.35 31.25 -12.03
N VAL A 284 -0.07 31.02 -11.73
CA VAL A 284 0.60 31.56 -10.52
C VAL A 284 1.41 32.82 -10.81
N LEU A 285 1.59 33.19 -12.07
CA LEU A 285 2.17 34.50 -12.44
C LEU A 285 1.02 35.49 -12.59
N PRO A 286 0.75 36.34 -11.60
CA PRO A 286 -0.12 37.51 -11.82
C PRO A 286 0.61 38.42 -12.78
N THR A 287 -0.07 38.81 -13.85
CA THR A 287 0.31 39.92 -14.69
C THR A 287 0.60 41.15 -13.83
N VAL A 288 1.87 41.55 -13.76
CA VAL A 288 2.30 42.83 -13.23
C VAL A 288 2.02 43.89 -14.31
#